data_6bc26b8a5f311e1fa1ffecf7d0b73ad5
#
_entry.id   6bc26b8a5f311e1fa1ffecf7d0b73ad5
#
_cell.length_a   1.000
_cell.length_b   1.000
_cell.length_c   1.000
_cell.angle_alpha   90.00
_cell.angle_beta   90.00
_cell.angle_gamma   90.00
#
_symmetry.space_group_name_H-M   'P 1'
#
loop_
_entity.id
_entity.type
_entity.pdbx_description
1 polymer ?
#
loop_
_entity_poly.entity_id
_entity_poly.type
_entity_poly.pdbx_seq_one_letter_code
_entity_poly.pdbx_strand_id
1 'polypeptide(L)'
;RVQAIDGRVSLDGGILRIDNCKELLVLSSTKTDYNSRKPDSPLKNDLGTLNRNILDAASRAGWKKLEQETAKYFSERMMRCQVDIGDTPAETAQKTTPERLQLVRQGGKDPDLIEQLFQFGRYCIIANTRPGALPCGLQGLWNPDLNAAWKGCFFLNINCQMNQWPADVTGLGEYHRPFLEFVVSLQPTGEKFARFLKLDGFCFAHNVDCWKETYYVGNVPEYSASLMNGAWACAHLMDSYRFTGDKAFLKKSIPILESNARFIMSWFQKDGKGRYISGPGTSPENIFRVQDETGKKINLSVSNGCSHDLLLGRESLRNYIAACRELGINTPVLAKALQFLPHIPPPAIG
;
A
#
# COMPACT_ATOMS: atom_id res chain seq x y z
N ARG A 1 -17.70 -2.82 26.09
CA ARG A 1 -18.96 -2.55 26.83
C ARG A 1 -20.06 -3.41 26.25
N VAL A 2 -20.96 -3.90 27.12
CA VAL A 2 -22.13 -4.71 26.72
C VAL A 2 -23.38 -4.02 27.27
N GLN A 3 -24.43 -3.92 26.46
CA GLN A 3 -25.73 -3.38 26.81
C GLN A 3 -26.81 -4.36 26.36
N ALA A 4 -27.65 -4.79 27.29
CA ALA A 4 -28.83 -5.59 26.99
C ALA A 4 -30.06 -4.68 26.92
N ILE A 5 -30.91 -4.86 25.93
CA ILE A 5 -32.21 -4.24 25.80
C ILE A 5 -33.25 -5.23 26.24
N ASP A 6 -34.10 -4.80 27.18
CA ASP A 6 -35.08 -5.68 27.84
C ASP A 6 -34.46 -6.95 28.47
N GLY A 7 -33.28 -6.82 29.08
CA GLY A 7 -32.57 -7.91 29.71
C GLY A 7 -31.57 -7.43 30.77
N ARG A 8 -30.85 -8.39 31.35
CA ARG A 8 -29.84 -8.13 32.38
C ARG A 8 -28.46 -8.64 31.95
N VAL A 9 -27.42 -7.82 32.20
CA VAL A 9 -26.01 -8.23 32.04
C VAL A 9 -25.39 -8.25 33.44
N SER A 10 -24.73 -9.35 33.79
CA SER A 10 -23.95 -9.51 35.01
C SER A 10 -22.56 -10.06 34.70
N LEU A 11 -21.62 -9.82 35.58
CA LEU A 11 -20.26 -10.36 35.51
C LEU A 11 -20.08 -11.35 36.66
N ASP A 12 -19.78 -12.58 36.32
CA ASP A 12 -19.58 -13.67 37.29
C ASP A 12 -18.29 -14.41 36.95
N GLY A 13 -17.28 -14.35 37.84
CA GLY A 13 -16.01 -15.04 37.67
C GLY A 13 -15.26 -14.72 36.33
N GLY A 14 -15.43 -13.50 35.80
CA GLY A 14 -14.84 -13.11 34.49
C GLY A 14 -15.70 -13.49 33.28
N ILE A 15 -16.85 -14.15 33.50
CA ILE A 15 -17.80 -14.51 32.45
C ILE A 15 -18.93 -13.47 32.42
N LEU A 16 -19.24 -12.95 31.23
CA LEU A 16 -20.44 -12.13 31.02
C LEU A 16 -21.66 -13.02 30.87
N ARG A 17 -22.60 -12.90 31.81
CA ARG A 17 -23.89 -13.58 31.75
C ARG A 17 -24.96 -12.60 31.27
N ILE A 18 -25.78 -13.04 30.33
CA ILE A 18 -26.83 -12.24 29.69
C ILE A 18 -28.13 -13.03 29.84
N ASP A 19 -29.10 -12.44 30.54
CA ASP A 19 -30.36 -13.08 30.86
C ASP A 19 -31.53 -12.29 30.27
N ASN A 20 -32.50 -13.00 29.68
CA ASN A 20 -33.77 -12.48 29.16
C ASN A 20 -33.63 -11.24 28.26
N CYS A 21 -32.64 -11.23 27.39
CA CYS A 21 -32.31 -10.12 26.53
C CYS A 21 -32.95 -10.28 25.14
N LYS A 22 -33.67 -9.24 24.65
CA LYS A 22 -34.20 -9.22 23.28
C LYS A 22 -33.15 -8.74 22.28
N GLU A 23 -32.36 -7.78 22.66
CA GLU A 23 -31.29 -7.23 21.81
C GLU A 23 -30.02 -7.05 22.64
N LEU A 24 -28.88 -7.29 22.04
CA LEU A 24 -27.56 -7.14 22.66
C LEU A 24 -26.69 -6.23 21.82
N LEU A 25 -26.21 -5.16 22.41
CA LEU A 25 -25.21 -4.28 21.81
C LEU A 25 -23.86 -4.52 22.48
N VAL A 26 -22.89 -4.99 21.70
CA VAL A 26 -21.49 -5.14 22.11
C VAL A 26 -20.65 -4.06 21.45
N LEU A 27 -20.04 -3.21 22.27
CA LEU A 27 -19.14 -2.16 21.84
C LEU A 27 -17.70 -2.50 22.24
N SER A 28 -16.77 -2.42 21.31
CA SER A 28 -15.34 -2.58 21.56
C SER A 28 -14.54 -1.38 21.10
N SER A 29 -13.49 -1.05 21.82
CA SER A 29 -12.53 -0.01 21.44
C SER A 29 -11.14 -0.46 21.83
N THR A 30 -10.22 -0.36 20.88
CA THR A 30 -8.80 -0.72 21.07
C THR A 30 -7.93 0.47 20.71
N LYS A 31 -6.99 0.80 21.58
CA LYS A 31 -5.99 1.83 21.37
C LYS A 31 -4.62 1.31 21.78
N THR A 32 -3.61 1.79 21.10
CA THR A 32 -2.21 1.57 21.46
C THR A 32 -1.52 2.91 21.65
N ASP A 33 -0.36 2.90 22.24
CA ASP A 33 0.54 4.04 22.37
C ASP A 33 1.42 4.25 21.13
N TYR A 34 1.20 3.46 20.09
CA TYR A 34 1.95 3.54 18.84
C TYR A 34 1.84 4.95 18.21
N ASN A 35 2.99 5.51 17.86
CA ASN A 35 3.12 6.81 17.23
C ASN A 35 3.58 6.66 15.77
N SER A 36 2.64 6.70 14.82
CA SER A 36 2.95 6.55 13.39
C SER A 36 3.91 7.61 12.82
N ARG A 37 4.03 8.77 13.47
CA ARG A 37 4.95 9.84 13.06
C ARG A 37 6.38 9.58 13.56
N LYS A 38 6.50 9.07 14.80
CA LYS A 38 7.77 8.76 15.47
C LYS A 38 7.64 7.40 16.17
N PRO A 39 7.79 6.27 15.44
CA PRO A 39 7.55 4.94 15.98
C PRO A 39 8.37 4.58 17.22
N ASP A 40 9.56 5.13 17.34
CA ASP A 40 10.47 4.97 18.49
C ASP A 40 10.12 5.87 19.69
N SER A 41 9.06 6.67 19.60
CA SER A 41 8.61 7.59 20.63
C SER A 41 7.11 7.38 20.93
N PRO A 42 6.74 6.45 21.81
CA PRO A 42 5.35 6.14 22.12
C PRO A 42 4.54 7.36 22.57
N LEU A 43 3.25 7.36 22.26
CA LEU A 43 2.32 8.39 22.72
C LEU A 43 2.12 8.28 24.24
N LYS A 44 2.13 9.42 24.91
CA LYS A 44 1.92 9.50 26.39
C LYS A 44 0.43 9.73 26.73
N ASN A 45 -0.45 8.93 26.16
CA ASN A 45 -1.90 9.04 26.38
C ASN A 45 -2.37 8.04 27.44
N ASP A 46 -3.33 8.43 28.26
CA ASP A 46 -4.09 7.48 29.09
C ASP A 46 -5.06 6.69 28.18
N LEU A 47 -4.59 5.53 27.73
CA LEU A 47 -5.33 4.65 26.82
C LEU A 47 -6.64 4.15 27.43
N GLY A 48 -6.66 3.94 28.75
CA GLY A 48 -7.86 3.52 29.50
C GLY A 48 -8.96 4.58 29.42
N THR A 49 -8.61 5.82 29.72
CA THR A 49 -9.55 6.95 29.64
C THR A 49 -10.02 7.21 28.21
N LEU A 50 -9.11 7.15 27.22
CA LEU A 50 -9.48 7.30 25.80
C LEU A 50 -10.51 6.24 25.37
N ASN A 51 -10.25 4.96 25.68
CA ASN A 51 -11.18 3.89 25.35
C ASN A 51 -12.53 4.04 26.06
N ARG A 52 -12.53 4.39 27.37
CA ARG A 52 -13.77 4.67 28.09
C ARG A 52 -14.60 5.76 27.43
N ASN A 53 -13.98 6.90 27.11
CA ASN A 53 -14.66 8.01 26.47
C ASN A 53 -15.30 7.65 25.13
N ILE A 54 -14.60 6.85 24.30
CA ILE A 54 -15.13 6.35 23.03
C ILE A 54 -16.34 5.43 23.26
N LEU A 55 -16.21 4.49 24.19
CA LEU A 55 -17.29 3.55 24.51
C LEU A 55 -18.50 4.25 25.12
N ASP A 56 -18.28 5.28 25.95
CA ASP A 56 -19.36 6.09 26.54
C ASP A 56 -20.10 6.90 25.46
N ALA A 57 -19.36 7.49 24.52
CA ALA A 57 -19.97 8.24 23.42
C ALA A 57 -20.78 7.31 22.51
N ALA A 58 -20.24 6.16 22.13
CA ALA A 58 -20.92 5.17 21.30
C ALA A 58 -22.17 4.59 22.00
N SER A 59 -22.06 4.30 23.29
CA SER A 59 -23.17 3.82 24.12
C SER A 59 -24.32 4.84 24.18
N ARG A 60 -24.00 6.14 24.34
CA ARG A 60 -25.00 7.20 24.32
C ARG A 60 -25.65 7.41 22.96
N ALA A 61 -24.89 7.24 21.88
CA ALA A 61 -25.38 7.36 20.52
C ALA A 61 -26.41 6.27 20.18
N GLY A 62 -26.15 5.05 20.65
CA GLY A 62 -26.97 3.87 20.38
C GLY A 62 -26.79 3.32 18.98
N TRP A 63 -27.27 2.07 18.76
CA TRP A 63 -27.07 1.33 17.51
C TRP A 63 -27.56 2.08 16.27
N LYS A 64 -28.81 2.54 16.28
CA LYS A 64 -29.43 3.19 15.12
C LYS A 64 -28.63 4.38 14.60
N LYS A 65 -28.12 5.22 15.49
CA LYS A 65 -27.29 6.37 15.10
C LYS A 65 -25.94 5.94 14.54
N LEU A 66 -25.28 4.96 15.19
CA LEU A 66 -24.01 4.42 14.70
C LEU A 66 -24.15 3.78 13.33
N GLU A 67 -25.22 3.01 13.11
CA GLU A 67 -25.54 2.40 11.82
C GLU A 67 -25.78 3.47 10.74
N GLN A 68 -26.61 4.47 11.02
CA GLN A 68 -26.90 5.57 10.09
C GLN A 68 -25.66 6.37 9.71
N GLU A 69 -24.81 6.71 10.68
CA GLU A 69 -23.56 7.43 10.44
C GLU A 69 -22.59 6.58 9.60
N THR A 70 -22.49 5.28 9.87
CA THR A 70 -21.67 4.35 9.09
C THR A 70 -22.21 4.21 7.67
N ALA A 71 -23.50 3.97 7.50
CA ALA A 71 -24.14 3.86 6.19
C ALA A 71 -23.94 5.14 5.36
N LYS A 72 -24.14 6.31 5.98
CA LYS A 72 -23.89 7.60 5.33
C LYS A 72 -22.42 7.75 4.91
N TYR A 73 -21.48 7.44 5.80
CA TYR A 73 -20.04 7.52 5.53
C TYR A 73 -19.64 6.69 4.31
N PHE A 74 -20.13 5.45 4.21
CA PHE A 74 -19.84 4.58 3.06
C PHE A 74 -20.59 5.02 1.81
N SER A 75 -21.89 5.31 1.89
CA SER A 75 -22.72 5.68 0.74
C SER A 75 -22.16 6.91 0.02
N GLU A 76 -21.81 7.96 0.73
CA GLU A 76 -21.24 9.19 0.17
C GLU A 76 -19.99 8.93 -0.69
N ARG A 77 -19.22 7.91 -0.38
CA ARG A 77 -17.99 7.52 -1.07
C ARG A 77 -18.24 6.51 -2.18
N MET A 78 -19.07 5.52 -1.90
CA MET A 78 -19.42 4.50 -2.87
C MET A 78 -20.16 5.08 -4.09
N MET A 79 -21.02 6.09 -3.87
CA MET A 79 -21.79 6.74 -4.93
C MET A 79 -20.95 7.67 -5.84
N ARG A 80 -19.68 7.95 -5.52
CA ARG A 80 -18.81 8.81 -6.35
C ARG A 80 -18.41 8.17 -7.67
N CYS A 81 -18.41 6.85 -7.74
CA CYS A 81 -18.05 6.10 -8.93
C CYS A 81 -18.91 4.83 -9.01
N GLN A 82 -19.57 4.67 -10.14
CA GLN A 82 -20.38 3.51 -10.45
C GLN A 82 -19.99 2.96 -11.82
N VAL A 83 -20.17 1.67 -12.00
CA VAL A 83 -19.97 0.96 -13.26
C VAL A 83 -21.29 0.27 -13.57
N ASP A 84 -21.74 0.41 -14.81
CA ASP A 84 -22.89 -0.30 -15.38
C ASP A 84 -22.38 -0.93 -16.69
N ILE A 85 -22.38 -2.26 -16.76
CA ILE A 85 -21.90 -3.03 -17.92
C ILE A 85 -22.98 -3.95 -18.48
N GLY A 86 -24.22 -3.74 -18.07
CA GLY A 86 -25.41 -4.41 -18.58
C GLY A 86 -26.18 -5.18 -17.53
N ASP A 87 -27.26 -5.80 -17.96
CA ASP A 87 -28.23 -6.45 -17.08
C ASP A 87 -27.90 -7.92 -16.83
N THR A 88 -28.09 -8.34 -15.58
CA THR A 88 -28.10 -9.75 -15.18
C THR A 88 -29.52 -10.30 -15.24
N PRO A 89 -29.75 -11.49 -15.82
CA PRO A 89 -31.07 -12.13 -15.77
C PRO A 89 -31.62 -12.25 -14.35
N ALA A 90 -32.92 -11.92 -14.18
CA ALA A 90 -33.54 -11.84 -12.86
C ALA A 90 -33.39 -13.14 -12.03
N GLU A 91 -33.48 -14.31 -12.67
CA GLU A 91 -33.26 -15.61 -12.03
C GLU A 91 -31.82 -15.80 -11.51
N THR A 92 -30.84 -15.18 -12.19
CA THR A 92 -29.44 -15.20 -11.77
C THR A 92 -29.20 -14.21 -10.62
N ALA A 93 -29.79 -13.03 -10.68
CA ALA A 93 -29.66 -11.99 -9.67
C ALA A 93 -30.21 -12.44 -8.29
N GLN A 94 -31.16 -13.38 -8.25
CA GLN A 94 -31.73 -13.96 -7.02
C GLN A 94 -30.86 -15.05 -6.40
N LYS A 95 -29.84 -15.55 -7.11
CA LYS A 95 -28.92 -16.58 -6.59
C LYS A 95 -27.94 -16.00 -5.58
N THR A 96 -27.43 -16.85 -4.72
CA THR A 96 -26.32 -16.49 -3.81
C THR A 96 -25.03 -16.22 -4.59
N THR A 97 -24.12 -15.44 -4.03
CA THR A 97 -22.83 -15.16 -4.67
C THR A 97 -22.03 -16.42 -5.05
N PRO A 98 -21.97 -17.50 -4.24
CA PRO A 98 -21.31 -18.74 -4.66
C PRO A 98 -21.96 -19.39 -5.89
N GLU A 99 -23.30 -19.40 -5.98
CA GLU A 99 -24.02 -19.95 -7.13
C GLU A 99 -23.77 -19.09 -8.39
N ARG A 100 -23.78 -17.76 -8.28
CA ARG A 100 -23.46 -16.82 -9.36
C ARG A 100 -22.02 -17.01 -9.86
N LEU A 101 -21.06 -17.17 -8.95
CA LEU A 101 -19.66 -17.49 -9.30
C LEU A 101 -19.55 -18.82 -10.03
N GLN A 102 -20.29 -19.84 -9.62
CA GLN A 102 -20.29 -21.14 -10.29
C GLN A 102 -20.89 -21.05 -11.72
N LEU A 103 -21.97 -20.27 -11.87
CA LEU A 103 -22.56 -20.00 -13.18
C LEU A 103 -21.57 -19.33 -14.14
N VAL A 104 -20.84 -18.30 -13.68
CA VAL A 104 -19.83 -17.62 -14.50
C VAL A 104 -18.67 -18.55 -14.86
N ARG A 105 -18.22 -19.42 -13.93
CA ARG A 105 -17.19 -20.46 -14.21
C ARG A 105 -17.65 -21.45 -15.30
N GLN A 106 -18.93 -21.65 -15.46
CA GLN A 106 -19.54 -22.51 -16.49
C GLN A 106 -19.80 -21.76 -17.81
N GLY A 107 -19.37 -20.49 -17.91
CA GLY A 107 -19.54 -19.68 -19.13
C GLY A 107 -20.83 -18.87 -19.16
N GLY A 108 -21.60 -18.83 -18.07
CA GLY A 108 -22.78 -17.96 -17.93
C GLY A 108 -22.39 -16.49 -17.82
N LYS A 109 -23.34 -15.61 -18.15
CA LYS A 109 -23.17 -14.15 -18.07
C LYS A 109 -23.81 -13.61 -16.79
N ASP A 110 -23.06 -12.75 -16.10
CA ASP A 110 -23.52 -12.08 -14.88
C ASP A 110 -22.80 -10.72 -14.73
N PRO A 111 -23.24 -9.69 -15.46
CA PRO A 111 -22.66 -8.34 -15.38
C PRO A 111 -22.69 -7.74 -13.98
N ASP A 112 -23.82 -7.83 -13.25
CA ASP A 112 -23.94 -7.30 -11.88
C ASP A 112 -22.91 -7.89 -10.92
N LEU A 113 -22.49 -9.14 -11.12
CA LEU A 113 -21.46 -9.74 -10.27
C LEU A 113 -20.09 -9.07 -10.45
N ILE A 114 -19.79 -8.63 -11.68
CA ILE A 114 -18.55 -7.88 -11.97
C ILE A 114 -18.65 -6.49 -11.38
N GLU A 115 -19.79 -5.84 -11.47
CA GLU A 115 -20.05 -4.53 -10.84
C GLU A 115 -19.95 -4.62 -9.31
N GLN A 116 -20.50 -5.68 -8.72
CA GLN A 116 -20.37 -5.95 -7.28
C GLN A 116 -18.90 -6.16 -6.88
N LEU A 117 -18.11 -6.89 -7.68
CA LEU A 117 -16.68 -7.09 -7.43
C LEU A 117 -15.92 -5.75 -7.48
N PHE A 118 -16.22 -4.90 -8.47
CA PHE A 118 -15.66 -3.56 -8.56
C PHE A 118 -15.97 -2.73 -7.31
N GLN A 119 -17.24 -2.70 -6.89
CA GLN A 119 -17.66 -1.98 -5.71
C GLN A 119 -17.11 -2.58 -4.43
N PHE A 120 -16.96 -3.92 -4.36
CA PHE A 120 -16.34 -4.59 -3.22
C PHE A 120 -14.85 -4.20 -3.07
N GLY A 121 -14.10 -4.08 -4.17
CA GLY A 121 -12.74 -3.57 -4.14
C GLY A 121 -12.67 -2.15 -3.57
N ARG A 122 -13.59 -1.26 -3.96
CA ARG A 122 -13.70 0.10 -3.41
C ARG A 122 -14.08 0.10 -1.92
N TYR A 123 -15.02 -0.76 -1.52
CA TYR A 123 -15.34 -0.97 -0.11
C TYR A 123 -14.11 -1.40 0.69
N CYS A 124 -13.31 -2.32 0.17
CA CYS A 124 -12.08 -2.76 0.82
C CYS A 124 -11.10 -1.59 1.06
N ILE A 125 -10.93 -0.69 0.11
CA ILE A 125 -10.09 0.51 0.30
C ILE A 125 -10.64 1.37 1.45
N ILE A 126 -11.92 1.72 1.43
CA ILE A 126 -12.57 2.58 2.42
C ILE A 126 -12.50 1.96 3.82
N ALA A 127 -12.70 0.64 3.92
CA ALA A 127 -12.75 -0.07 5.20
C ALA A 127 -11.37 -0.29 5.84
N ASN A 128 -10.30 -0.36 5.03
CA ASN A 128 -8.96 -0.70 5.53
C ASN A 128 -8.11 0.46 5.99
N THR A 129 -8.37 1.65 5.50
CA THR A 129 -7.58 2.83 5.87
C THR A 129 -8.47 4.06 5.96
N ARG A 130 -7.92 5.16 6.42
CA ARG A 130 -8.56 6.47 6.48
C ARG A 130 -7.50 7.57 6.52
N PRO A 131 -7.84 8.81 6.14
CA PRO A 131 -6.93 9.94 6.27
C PRO A 131 -6.31 10.03 7.67
N GLY A 132 -4.98 10.15 7.74
CA GLY A 132 -4.21 10.21 8.98
C GLY A 132 -3.89 8.85 9.65
N ALA A 133 -4.33 7.72 9.08
CA ALA A 133 -3.94 6.39 9.52
C ALA A 133 -2.71 5.86 8.74
N LEU A 134 -2.26 4.65 9.06
CA LEU A 134 -1.33 3.89 8.22
C LEU A 134 -2.04 3.40 6.95
N PRO A 135 -1.29 3.14 5.87
CA PRO A 135 -1.87 2.54 4.67
C PRO A 135 -2.39 1.12 4.95
N CYS A 136 -3.19 0.62 4.02
CA CYS A 136 -3.59 -0.77 3.98
C CYS A 136 -2.37 -1.67 3.77
N GLY A 137 -2.17 -2.66 4.64
CA GLY A 137 -1.18 -3.73 4.45
C GLY A 137 -1.65 -4.78 3.45
N LEU A 138 -0.86 -5.84 3.26
CA LEU A 138 -1.15 -6.92 2.31
C LEU A 138 -2.54 -7.56 2.51
N GLN A 139 -2.90 -7.84 3.75
CA GLN A 139 -4.16 -8.49 4.10
C GLN A 139 -5.24 -7.53 4.61
N GLY A 140 -4.98 -6.22 4.56
CA GLY A 140 -5.84 -5.23 5.19
C GLY A 140 -5.93 -5.42 6.70
N LEU A 141 -7.13 -5.22 7.24
CA LEU A 141 -7.44 -5.43 8.67
C LEU A 141 -8.03 -6.82 8.96
N TRP A 142 -8.24 -7.65 7.92
CA TRP A 142 -8.94 -8.94 8.03
C TRP A 142 -8.00 -10.12 8.23
N ASN A 143 -7.20 -10.06 9.27
CA ASN A 143 -6.36 -11.17 9.67
C ASN A 143 -6.69 -11.57 11.11
N PRO A 144 -7.24 -12.78 11.34
CA PRO A 144 -7.59 -13.24 12.68
C PRO A 144 -6.40 -13.89 13.41
N ASP A 145 -5.28 -14.12 12.72
CA ASP A 145 -4.17 -14.91 13.23
C ASP A 145 -3.19 -14.08 14.06
N LEU A 146 -2.76 -14.59 15.20
CA LEU A 146 -1.66 -14.00 15.98
C LEU A 146 -0.33 -14.04 15.21
N ASN A 147 -0.13 -15.08 14.41
CA ASN A 147 1.00 -15.20 13.48
C ASN A 147 0.52 -14.90 12.07
N ALA A 148 0.27 -13.61 11.82
CA ALA A 148 -0.18 -13.14 10.52
C ALA A 148 0.74 -13.64 9.39
N ALA A 149 0.17 -14.10 8.28
CA ALA A 149 0.93 -14.35 7.07
C ALA A 149 1.71 -13.08 6.67
N TRP A 150 2.93 -13.26 6.19
CA TRP A 150 3.87 -12.16 5.88
C TRP A 150 4.11 -11.19 7.04
N LYS A 151 3.90 -11.63 8.30
CA LYS A 151 4.18 -10.85 9.53
C LYS A 151 3.41 -9.53 9.66
N GLY A 152 2.34 -9.34 8.91
CA GLY A 152 1.60 -8.07 8.87
C GLY A 152 2.38 -6.89 8.27
N CYS A 153 3.50 -7.15 7.56
CA CYS A 153 4.31 -6.13 6.94
C CYS A 153 3.64 -5.48 5.72
N PHE A 154 4.15 -4.30 5.34
CA PHE A 154 3.81 -3.63 4.08
C PHE A 154 4.73 -4.15 2.98
N PHE A 155 4.20 -4.99 2.10
CA PHE A 155 4.94 -5.50 0.96
C PHE A 155 4.91 -4.48 -0.18
N LEU A 156 6.08 -4.02 -0.56
CA LEU A 156 6.29 -2.90 -1.48
C LEU A 156 6.96 -3.32 -2.80
N ASN A 157 7.05 -4.63 -3.03
CA ASN A 157 7.43 -5.15 -4.34
C ASN A 157 6.25 -5.23 -5.32
N ILE A 158 5.00 -5.08 -4.86
CA ILE A 158 3.79 -4.85 -5.64
C ILE A 158 2.55 -4.58 -4.78
N ASN A 159 2.35 -5.30 -3.66
CA ASN A 159 1.05 -5.42 -3.01
C ASN A 159 0.51 -4.07 -2.50
N CYS A 160 1.31 -3.30 -1.77
CA CYS A 160 0.86 -2.00 -1.27
C CYS A 160 0.59 -1.01 -2.41
N GLN A 161 1.40 -1.02 -3.47
CA GLN A 161 1.17 -0.21 -4.66
C GLN A 161 -0.14 -0.61 -5.35
N MET A 162 -0.34 -1.91 -5.61
CA MET A 162 -1.54 -2.42 -6.28
C MET A 162 -2.81 -2.09 -5.50
N ASN A 163 -2.78 -2.19 -4.16
CA ASN A 163 -3.90 -1.84 -3.32
C ASN A 163 -4.36 -0.38 -3.49
N GLN A 164 -3.47 0.51 -3.94
CA GLN A 164 -3.77 1.93 -4.12
C GLN A 164 -4.17 2.30 -5.57
N TRP A 165 -3.93 1.44 -6.56
CA TRP A 165 -4.21 1.78 -7.96
C TRP A 165 -5.65 2.23 -8.23
N PRO A 166 -6.68 1.64 -7.61
CA PRO A 166 -8.04 2.09 -7.84
C PRO A 166 -8.38 3.41 -7.13
N ALA A 167 -7.61 3.86 -6.14
CA ALA A 167 -8.03 4.95 -5.24
C ALA A 167 -8.31 6.26 -6.00
N ASP A 168 -7.33 6.80 -6.71
CA ASP A 168 -7.47 8.07 -7.40
C ASP A 168 -8.47 7.98 -8.56
N VAL A 169 -8.38 6.93 -9.39
CA VAL A 169 -9.21 6.75 -10.60
C VAL A 169 -10.70 6.52 -10.29
N THR A 170 -11.03 6.08 -9.07
CA THR A 170 -12.41 5.81 -8.65
C THR A 170 -12.96 6.81 -7.63
N GLY A 171 -12.33 7.99 -7.52
CA GLY A 171 -12.80 9.09 -6.66
C GLY A 171 -12.58 8.85 -5.16
N LEU A 172 -11.54 8.09 -4.79
CA LEU A 172 -11.15 7.76 -3.41
C LEU A 172 -9.74 8.26 -3.07
N GLY A 173 -9.28 9.34 -3.68
CA GLY A 173 -7.90 9.86 -3.51
C GLY A 173 -7.51 10.17 -2.06
N GLU A 174 -8.48 10.53 -1.19
CA GLU A 174 -8.21 10.71 0.24
C GLU A 174 -7.76 9.43 0.94
N TYR A 175 -8.07 8.24 0.38
CA TYR A 175 -7.62 6.94 0.87
C TYR A 175 -6.26 6.52 0.31
N HIS A 176 -5.80 7.16 -0.77
CA HIS A 176 -4.42 7.03 -1.24
C HIS A 176 -3.44 7.82 -0.35
N ARG A 177 -3.88 8.92 0.23
CA ARG A 177 -3.07 9.83 1.05
C ARG A 177 -2.28 9.14 2.16
N PRO A 178 -2.83 8.19 2.97
CA PRO A 178 -2.06 7.45 3.97
C PRO A 178 -0.83 6.74 3.40
N PHE A 179 -0.94 6.13 2.23
CA PHE A 179 0.18 5.49 1.56
C PHE A 179 1.24 6.49 1.12
N LEU A 180 0.82 7.60 0.51
CA LEU A 180 1.75 8.66 0.07
C LEU A 180 2.52 9.27 1.26
N GLU A 181 1.84 9.53 2.36
CA GLU A 181 2.47 10.06 3.58
C GLU A 181 3.38 9.04 4.25
N PHE A 182 3.01 7.77 4.21
CA PHE A 182 3.86 6.68 4.67
C PHE A 182 5.15 6.62 3.85
N VAL A 183 5.07 6.61 2.52
CA VAL A 183 6.25 6.61 1.62
C VAL A 183 7.17 7.78 1.93
N VAL A 184 6.65 9.00 2.03
CA VAL A 184 7.45 10.19 2.40
C VAL A 184 8.14 9.99 3.77
N SER A 185 7.45 9.36 4.71
CA SER A 185 7.98 9.13 6.06
C SER A 185 9.09 8.07 6.14
N LEU A 186 9.29 7.28 5.08
CA LEU A 186 10.36 6.27 5.01
C LEU A 186 11.72 6.87 4.59
N GLN A 187 11.76 8.12 4.17
CA GLN A 187 13.00 8.72 3.67
C GLN A 187 14.20 8.57 4.62
N PRO A 188 14.10 8.88 5.93
CA PRO A 188 15.26 8.79 6.83
C PRO A 188 15.82 7.37 6.96
N THR A 189 14.95 6.36 7.08
CA THR A 189 15.36 4.95 7.22
C THR A 189 15.87 4.39 5.90
N GLY A 190 15.23 4.72 4.78
CA GLY A 190 15.69 4.33 3.45
C GLY A 190 17.03 4.96 3.05
N GLU A 191 17.30 6.21 3.45
CA GLU A 191 18.63 6.82 3.27
C GLU A 191 19.69 6.14 4.16
N LYS A 192 19.32 5.74 5.38
CA LYS A 192 20.21 4.94 6.24
C LYS A 192 20.52 3.59 5.61
N PHE A 193 19.53 2.95 4.99
CA PHE A 193 19.70 1.68 4.29
C PHE A 193 20.59 1.85 3.04
N ALA A 194 20.39 2.88 2.23
CA ALA A 194 21.25 3.17 1.08
C ALA A 194 22.72 3.37 1.52
N ARG A 195 22.97 4.14 2.59
CA ARG A 195 24.33 4.31 3.15
C ARG A 195 24.94 3.00 3.65
N PHE A 196 24.15 2.10 4.24
CA PHE A 196 24.62 0.76 4.62
C PHE A 196 25.12 -0.02 3.39
N LEU A 197 24.45 0.15 2.24
CA LEU A 197 24.88 -0.44 0.97
C LEU A 197 26.01 0.35 0.29
N LYS A 198 26.53 1.41 0.90
CA LYS A 198 27.51 2.37 0.33
C LYS A 198 27.01 3.09 -0.91
N LEU A 199 25.69 3.36 -0.95
CA LEU A 199 25.00 4.10 -2.00
C LEU A 199 24.49 5.43 -1.46
N ASP A 200 24.25 6.40 -2.36
CA ASP A 200 23.62 7.68 -2.02
C ASP A 200 22.10 7.59 -2.15
N GLY A 201 21.41 8.52 -1.49
CA GLY A 201 19.98 8.72 -1.63
C GLY A 201 19.13 7.71 -0.86
N PHE A 202 17.94 7.40 -1.40
CA PHE A 202 16.87 6.67 -0.73
C PHE A 202 16.50 5.41 -1.49
N CYS A 203 16.54 4.28 -0.82
CA CYS A 203 15.99 3.00 -1.28
C CYS A 203 15.50 2.15 -0.11
N PHE A 204 14.76 1.10 -0.40
CA PHE A 204 14.42 0.06 0.55
C PHE A 204 14.21 -1.30 -0.13
N ALA A 205 14.28 -2.36 0.67
CA ALA A 205 14.04 -3.72 0.23
C ALA A 205 12.53 -3.99 -0.03
N HIS A 206 12.12 -5.26 -0.22
CA HIS A 206 10.76 -5.58 -0.69
C HIS A 206 9.65 -5.33 0.32
N ASN A 207 9.94 -5.25 1.61
CA ASN A 207 8.94 -5.02 2.64
C ASN A 207 9.42 -4.03 3.71
N VAL A 208 8.45 -3.39 4.31
CA VAL A 208 8.63 -2.43 5.41
C VAL A 208 7.57 -2.72 6.46
N ASP A 209 7.88 -2.51 7.72
CA ASP A 209 6.93 -2.65 8.82
C ASP A 209 6.36 -1.31 9.30
N CYS A 210 5.48 -1.35 10.29
CA CYS A 210 4.93 -0.13 10.89
C CYS A 210 5.98 0.69 11.66
N TRP A 211 7.12 0.11 12.02
CA TRP A 211 8.26 0.77 12.65
C TRP A 211 9.16 1.48 11.64
N LYS A 212 8.86 1.32 10.33
CA LYS A 212 9.59 1.91 9.19
C LYS A 212 10.98 1.32 8.98
N GLU A 213 11.17 0.07 9.38
CA GLU A 213 12.39 -0.66 9.05
C GLU A 213 12.41 -0.99 7.55
N THR A 214 13.53 -0.64 6.90
CA THR A 214 13.66 -0.69 5.42
C THR A 214 14.71 -1.68 4.93
N TYR A 215 15.30 -2.45 5.84
CA TYR A 215 16.36 -3.41 5.54
C TYR A 215 15.85 -4.67 4.85
N TYR A 216 16.80 -5.49 4.39
CA TYR A 216 16.48 -6.81 3.87
C TYR A 216 15.78 -7.68 4.91
N VAL A 217 14.69 -8.30 4.49
CA VAL A 217 13.94 -9.29 5.27
C VAL A 217 13.85 -10.57 4.47
N GLY A 218 14.30 -11.68 5.07
CA GLY A 218 14.37 -12.99 4.42
C GLY A 218 15.73 -13.27 3.79
N ASN A 219 15.88 -14.50 3.32
CA ASN A 219 17.14 -15.06 2.80
C ASN A 219 17.01 -15.54 1.34
N VAL A 220 15.96 -15.13 0.65
CA VAL A 220 15.63 -15.58 -0.71
C VAL A 220 15.81 -14.39 -1.66
N PRO A 221 16.90 -14.40 -2.51
CA PRO A 221 17.29 -13.24 -3.31
C PRO A 221 16.26 -12.81 -4.35
N GLU A 222 15.44 -13.71 -4.89
CA GLU A 222 14.46 -13.44 -5.93
C GLU A 222 13.42 -12.38 -5.54
N TYR A 223 13.20 -12.14 -4.26
CA TYR A 223 12.37 -11.04 -3.77
C TYR A 223 13.11 -10.11 -2.82
N SER A 224 13.99 -10.61 -1.95
CA SER A 224 14.63 -9.77 -0.93
C SER A 224 15.69 -8.82 -1.50
N ALA A 225 16.34 -9.15 -2.62
CA ALA A 225 17.39 -8.33 -3.23
C ALA A 225 16.86 -7.22 -4.16
N SER A 226 15.56 -7.00 -4.25
CA SER A 226 14.99 -5.88 -5.02
C SER A 226 15.19 -4.55 -4.28
N LEU A 227 15.88 -3.61 -4.90
CA LEU A 227 16.15 -2.28 -4.36
C LEU A 227 15.27 -1.18 -4.96
N MET A 228 14.55 -1.50 -6.06
CA MET A 228 13.76 -0.51 -6.81
C MET A 228 12.36 -0.28 -6.24
N ASN A 229 11.99 -0.94 -5.16
CA ASN A 229 10.68 -0.80 -4.55
C ASN A 229 10.42 0.62 -4.05
N GLY A 230 11.48 1.32 -3.58
CA GLY A 230 11.42 2.74 -3.23
C GLY A 230 11.10 3.63 -4.41
N ALA A 231 11.67 3.35 -5.59
CA ALA A 231 11.36 4.06 -6.82
C ALA A 231 9.90 3.85 -7.24
N TRP A 232 9.42 2.59 -7.17
CA TRP A 232 8.02 2.27 -7.48
C TRP A 232 7.05 2.96 -6.51
N ALA A 233 7.33 2.95 -5.22
CA ALA A 233 6.51 3.65 -4.24
C ALA A 233 6.50 5.18 -4.48
N CYS A 234 7.63 5.76 -4.88
CA CYS A 234 7.74 7.18 -5.23
C CYS A 234 6.94 7.55 -6.49
N ALA A 235 6.69 6.63 -7.43
CA ALA A 235 5.87 6.89 -8.60
C ALA A 235 4.46 7.36 -8.22
N HIS A 236 3.88 6.78 -7.17
CA HIS A 236 2.58 7.16 -6.65
C HIS A 236 2.46 8.63 -6.22
N LEU A 237 3.58 9.27 -5.82
CA LEU A 237 3.58 10.69 -5.46
C LEU A 237 3.27 11.57 -6.67
N MET A 238 3.83 11.23 -7.84
CA MET A 238 3.53 11.92 -9.09
C MET A 238 2.18 11.54 -9.67
N ASP A 239 1.75 10.29 -9.53
CA ASP A 239 0.44 9.85 -9.99
C ASP A 239 -0.66 10.59 -9.23
N SER A 240 -0.58 10.66 -7.91
CA SER A 240 -1.52 11.44 -7.11
C SER A 240 -1.52 12.93 -7.52
N TYR A 241 -0.35 13.53 -7.81
CA TYR A 241 -0.29 14.90 -8.32
C TYR A 241 -1.01 15.04 -9.68
N ARG A 242 -0.84 14.10 -10.59
CA ARG A 242 -1.52 14.11 -11.91
C ARG A 242 -3.05 14.08 -11.79
N PHE A 243 -3.58 13.37 -10.78
CA PHE A 243 -5.02 13.30 -10.51
C PHE A 243 -5.54 14.52 -9.74
N THR A 244 -4.77 15.06 -8.80
CA THR A 244 -5.28 16.06 -7.84
C THR A 244 -4.83 17.48 -8.13
N GLY A 245 -3.71 17.66 -8.81
CA GLY A 245 -3.05 18.97 -8.97
C GLY A 245 -2.51 19.55 -7.66
N ASP A 246 -2.40 18.76 -6.56
CA ASP A 246 -1.93 19.24 -5.24
C ASP A 246 -0.45 19.58 -5.26
N LYS A 247 -0.13 20.82 -5.69
CA LYS A 247 1.24 21.35 -5.69
C LYS A 247 1.86 21.47 -4.30
N ALA A 248 1.05 21.63 -3.26
CA ALA A 248 1.55 21.73 -1.89
C ALA A 248 2.10 20.36 -1.44
N PHE A 249 1.41 19.29 -1.72
CA PHE A 249 1.90 17.94 -1.43
C PHE A 249 3.05 17.53 -2.35
N LEU A 250 2.99 17.88 -3.63
CA LEU A 250 4.11 17.65 -4.54
C LEU A 250 5.40 18.33 -4.04
N LYS A 251 5.30 19.58 -3.59
CA LYS A 251 6.44 20.30 -2.98
C LYS A 251 6.98 19.59 -1.74
N LYS A 252 6.09 19.04 -0.89
CA LYS A 252 6.48 18.23 0.27
C LYS A 252 7.19 16.93 -0.12
N SER A 253 6.91 16.41 -1.32
CA SER A 253 7.46 15.16 -1.84
C SER A 253 8.81 15.32 -2.56
N ILE A 254 9.22 16.54 -2.91
CA ILE A 254 10.49 16.81 -3.61
C ILE A 254 11.71 16.20 -2.90
N PRO A 255 11.88 16.32 -1.58
CA PRO A 255 13.08 15.75 -0.92
C PRO A 255 13.25 14.26 -1.14
N ILE A 256 12.18 13.48 -1.06
CA ILE A 256 12.26 12.02 -1.27
C ILE A 256 12.43 11.67 -2.74
N LEU A 257 11.77 12.38 -3.66
CA LEU A 257 11.94 12.19 -5.11
C LEU A 257 13.40 12.50 -5.53
N GLU A 258 13.99 13.57 -5.01
CA GLU A 258 15.39 13.90 -5.24
C GLU A 258 16.32 12.84 -4.64
N SER A 259 16.05 12.41 -3.42
CA SER A 259 16.82 11.37 -2.73
C SER A 259 16.77 10.04 -3.49
N ASN A 260 15.60 9.67 -4.03
CA ASN A 260 15.48 8.47 -4.87
C ASN A 260 16.23 8.64 -6.20
N ALA A 261 16.19 9.83 -6.84
CA ALA A 261 16.98 10.10 -8.03
C ALA A 261 18.49 9.98 -7.76
N ARG A 262 18.98 10.42 -6.61
CA ARG A 262 20.38 10.23 -6.21
C ARG A 262 20.72 8.76 -6.07
N PHE A 263 19.83 7.95 -5.46
CA PHE A 263 20.02 6.51 -5.35
C PHE A 263 20.17 5.87 -6.74
N ILE A 264 19.27 6.13 -7.67
CA ILE A 264 19.32 5.59 -9.04
C ILE A 264 20.69 5.92 -9.67
N MET A 265 21.10 7.18 -9.61
CA MET A 265 22.36 7.64 -10.22
C MET A 265 23.61 7.13 -9.51
N SER A 266 23.52 6.67 -8.26
CA SER A 266 24.63 6.08 -7.51
C SER A 266 24.73 4.56 -7.68
N TRP A 267 23.60 3.89 -7.90
CA TRP A 267 23.55 2.43 -8.03
C TRP A 267 23.75 1.95 -9.46
N PHE A 268 23.26 2.70 -10.45
CA PHE A 268 23.43 2.34 -11.85
C PHE A 268 24.89 2.58 -12.28
N GLN A 269 25.45 1.60 -12.96
CA GLN A 269 26.85 1.57 -13.42
C GLN A 269 26.91 1.56 -14.93
N LYS A 270 28.00 2.10 -15.50
CA LYS A 270 28.23 2.02 -16.95
C LYS A 270 28.57 0.59 -17.36
N ASP A 271 27.85 0.07 -18.34
CA ASP A 271 28.21 -1.16 -19.03
C ASP A 271 29.34 -0.93 -20.05
N GLY A 272 29.83 -2.01 -20.67
CA GLY A 272 30.90 -1.93 -21.70
C GLY A 272 30.51 -1.10 -22.94
N LYS A 273 29.23 -0.68 -23.08
CA LYS A 273 28.72 0.16 -24.18
C LYS A 273 28.47 1.62 -23.72
N GLY A 274 28.86 1.97 -22.50
CA GLY A 274 28.67 3.31 -21.93
C GLY A 274 27.24 3.62 -21.48
N ARG A 275 26.34 2.63 -21.43
CA ARG A 275 24.97 2.78 -20.94
C ARG A 275 24.93 2.58 -19.44
N TYR A 276 23.99 3.23 -18.74
CA TYR A 276 23.77 3.02 -17.31
C TYR A 276 22.79 1.87 -17.10
N ILE A 277 23.21 0.81 -16.43
CA ILE A 277 22.41 -0.36 -16.05
C ILE A 277 22.47 -0.58 -14.54
N SER A 278 21.40 -1.14 -13.98
CA SER A 278 21.38 -1.53 -12.56
C SER A 278 22.30 -2.71 -12.30
N GLY A 279 22.75 -2.89 -11.08
CA GLY A 279 23.35 -4.15 -10.73
C GLY A 279 24.25 -4.18 -9.47
N PRO A 280 24.23 -5.34 -8.82
CA PRO A 280 23.33 -6.48 -9.01
C PRO A 280 21.91 -6.17 -8.50
N GLY A 281 20.88 -6.70 -9.18
CA GLY A 281 19.48 -6.53 -8.83
C GLY A 281 18.64 -7.76 -9.18
N THR A 282 17.37 -7.73 -8.82
CA THR A 282 16.42 -8.80 -9.13
C THR A 282 15.12 -8.23 -9.68
N SER A 283 14.52 -8.96 -10.62
CA SER A 283 13.11 -8.72 -11.01
C SER A 283 12.22 -9.61 -10.15
N PRO A 284 11.57 -9.06 -9.09
CA PRO A 284 10.77 -9.87 -8.19
C PRO A 284 9.57 -10.51 -8.91
N GLU A 285 9.25 -11.74 -8.72
CA GLU A 285 9.93 -12.83 -8.05
C GLU A 285 10.37 -13.85 -9.10
N ASN A 286 11.18 -13.40 -10.07
CA ASN A 286 11.55 -14.18 -11.25
C ASN A 286 12.87 -14.93 -11.04
N ILE A 287 12.90 -16.14 -11.56
CA ILE A 287 14.08 -17.01 -11.63
C ILE A 287 14.36 -17.28 -13.11
N PHE A 288 15.62 -17.18 -13.52
CA PHE A 288 16.06 -17.53 -14.85
C PHE A 288 17.10 -18.65 -14.79
N ARG A 289 17.25 -19.37 -15.88
CA ARG A 289 18.14 -20.53 -15.97
C ARG A 289 19.32 -20.23 -16.90
N VAL A 290 20.50 -20.51 -16.42
CA VAL A 290 21.75 -20.44 -17.20
C VAL A 290 22.48 -21.77 -17.17
N GLN A 291 23.45 -21.94 -18.04
CA GLN A 291 24.45 -23.00 -17.94
C GLN A 291 25.72 -22.43 -17.31
N ASP A 292 26.27 -23.14 -16.33
CA ASP A 292 27.58 -22.81 -15.78
C ASP A 292 28.71 -23.25 -16.71
N GLU A 293 29.95 -22.98 -16.31
CA GLU A 293 31.14 -23.32 -17.11
C GLU A 293 31.30 -24.84 -17.39
N THR A 294 30.61 -25.68 -16.61
CA THR A 294 30.60 -27.16 -16.81
C THR A 294 29.44 -27.63 -17.71
N GLY A 295 28.58 -26.72 -18.17
CA GLY A 295 27.37 -27.03 -18.92
C GLY A 295 26.16 -27.42 -18.04
N LYS A 296 26.29 -27.39 -16.72
CA LYS A 296 25.20 -27.69 -15.78
C LYS A 296 24.20 -26.54 -15.73
N LYS A 297 22.92 -26.86 -15.83
CA LYS A 297 21.84 -25.87 -15.67
C LYS A 297 21.68 -25.46 -14.20
N ILE A 298 21.80 -24.17 -13.93
CA ILE A 298 21.58 -23.56 -12.61
C ILE A 298 20.51 -22.49 -12.69
N ASN A 299 19.77 -22.31 -11.59
CA ASN A 299 18.77 -21.26 -11.46
C ASN A 299 19.41 -20.05 -10.77
N LEU A 300 19.19 -18.87 -11.33
CA LEU A 300 19.62 -17.58 -10.76
C LEU A 300 18.42 -16.64 -10.69
N SER A 301 18.46 -15.71 -9.74
CA SER A 301 17.44 -14.67 -9.56
C SER A 301 18.02 -13.25 -9.59
N VAL A 302 19.34 -13.15 -9.58
CA VAL A 302 20.07 -11.86 -9.55
C VAL A 302 20.81 -11.66 -10.85
N SER A 303 20.68 -10.47 -11.44
CA SER A 303 21.38 -10.10 -12.68
C SER A 303 21.66 -8.59 -12.72
N ASN A 304 22.41 -8.16 -13.72
CA ASN A 304 22.59 -6.74 -14.01
C ASN A 304 21.61 -6.31 -15.10
N GLY A 305 21.04 -5.08 -14.96
CA GLY A 305 20.22 -4.47 -16.00
C GLY A 305 18.89 -5.19 -16.28
N CYS A 306 18.26 -5.77 -15.26
CA CYS A 306 16.94 -6.36 -15.43
C CYS A 306 15.91 -5.31 -15.83
N SER A 307 14.91 -5.69 -16.65
CA SER A 307 13.89 -4.76 -17.19
C SER A 307 13.13 -4.02 -16.09
N HIS A 308 12.83 -4.67 -14.99
CA HIS A 308 12.19 -4.07 -13.83
C HIS A 308 12.98 -2.84 -13.32
N ASP A 309 14.27 -3.00 -13.09
CA ASP A 309 15.11 -1.93 -12.59
C ASP A 309 15.28 -0.79 -13.59
N LEU A 310 15.49 -1.13 -14.88
CA LEU A 310 15.66 -0.13 -15.94
C LEU A 310 14.40 0.72 -16.13
N LEU A 311 13.21 0.10 -16.11
CA LEU A 311 11.94 0.81 -16.26
C LEU A 311 11.68 1.72 -15.08
N LEU A 312 11.79 1.22 -13.85
CA LEU A 312 11.57 2.01 -12.64
C LEU A 312 12.62 3.12 -12.48
N GLY A 313 13.88 2.86 -12.85
CA GLY A 313 14.92 3.89 -12.83
C GLY A 313 14.63 5.03 -13.80
N ARG A 314 14.20 4.71 -15.03
CA ARG A 314 13.78 5.73 -16.01
C ARG A 314 12.56 6.51 -15.54
N GLU A 315 11.55 5.82 -15.01
CA GLU A 315 10.34 6.46 -14.51
C GLU A 315 10.62 7.37 -13.32
N SER A 316 11.42 6.92 -12.36
CA SER A 316 11.78 7.70 -11.18
C SER A 316 12.48 9.02 -11.56
N LEU A 317 13.49 8.95 -12.46
CA LEU A 317 14.15 10.17 -12.94
C LEU A 317 13.20 11.09 -13.72
N ARG A 318 12.32 10.54 -14.57
CA ARG A 318 11.29 11.33 -15.27
C ARG A 318 10.34 12.03 -14.31
N ASN A 319 9.90 11.33 -13.28
CA ASN A 319 8.98 11.85 -12.27
C ASN A 319 9.63 12.97 -11.45
N TYR A 320 10.90 12.81 -11.04
CA TYR A 320 11.65 13.87 -10.36
C TYR A 320 11.83 15.09 -11.27
N ILE A 321 12.24 14.90 -12.52
CA ILE A 321 12.39 15.98 -13.51
C ILE A 321 11.06 16.71 -13.74
N ALA A 322 9.97 15.98 -13.89
CA ALA A 322 8.64 16.55 -14.07
C ALA A 322 8.20 17.35 -12.83
N ALA A 323 8.39 16.82 -11.64
CA ALA A 323 8.06 17.49 -10.39
C ALA A 323 8.85 18.82 -10.22
N CYS A 324 10.14 18.81 -10.54
CA CYS A 324 10.96 20.02 -10.52
C CYS A 324 10.45 21.07 -11.53
N ARG A 325 10.07 20.67 -12.73
CA ARG A 325 9.52 21.59 -13.77
C ARG A 325 8.20 22.20 -13.31
N GLU A 326 7.28 21.39 -12.76
CA GLU A 326 5.98 21.85 -12.26
C GLU A 326 6.09 22.89 -11.13
N LEU A 327 7.15 22.79 -10.35
CA LEU A 327 7.38 23.65 -9.18
C LEU A 327 8.42 24.77 -9.45
N GLY A 328 8.99 24.83 -10.64
CA GLY A 328 10.05 25.80 -10.97
C GLY A 328 11.33 25.60 -10.15
N ILE A 329 11.63 24.36 -9.75
CA ILE A 329 12.80 24.01 -8.92
C ILE A 329 13.98 23.70 -9.82
N ASN A 330 15.14 24.28 -9.50
CA ASN A 330 16.40 24.02 -10.19
C ASN A 330 17.47 23.61 -9.16
N THR A 331 18.03 22.42 -9.31
CA THR A 331 19.05 21.87 -8.41
C THR A 331 20.17 21.20 -9.19
N PRO A 332 21.37 21.04 -8.59
CA PRO A 332 22.45 20.25 -9.21
C PRO A 332 22.03 18.80 -9.51
N VAL A 333 21.14 18.22 -8.69
CA VAL A 333 20.62 16.86 -8.88
C VAL A 333 19.73 16.80 -10.12
N LEU A 334 18.90 17.83 -10.36
CA LEU A 334 18.09 17.92 -11.59
C LEU A 334 18.98 17.97 -12.83
N ALA A 335 20.01 18.80 -12.83
CA ALA A 335 20.94 18.90 -13.94
C ALA A 335 21.62 17.55 -14.24
N LYS A 336 22.05 16.85 -13.20
CA LYS A 336 22.62 15.49 -13.32
C LYS A 336 21.62 14.48 -13.83
N ALA A 337 20.38 14.48 -13.34
CA ALA A 337 19.33 13.58 -13.77
C ALA A 337 18.98 13.75 -15.27
N LEU A 338 18.93 14.99 -15.75
CA LEU A 338 18.73 15.31 -17.17
C LEU A 338 19.84 14.73 -18.07
N GLN A 339 21.08 14.75 -17.61
CA GLN A 339 22.22 14.16 -18.33
C GLN A 339 22.25 12.64 -18.23
N PHE A 340 21.80 12.07 -17.11
CA PHE A 340 21.88 10.63 -16.83
C PHE A 340 20.79 9.82 -17.55
N LEU A 341 19.55 10.33 -17.55
CA LEU A 341 18.36 9.63 -18.05
C LEU A 341 18.49 9.10 -19.51
N PRO A 342 19.06 9.86 -20.49
CA PRO A 342 19.18 9.38 -21.86
C PRO A 342 20.06 8.13 -22.01
N HIS A 343 20.95 7.89 -21.05
CA HIS A 343 21.90 6.77 -21.09
C HIS A 343 21.37 5.50 -20.43
N ILE A 344 20.20 5.51 -19.80
CA ILE A 344 19.54 4.28 -19.33
C ILE A 344 18.86 3.63 -20.53
N PRO A 345 19.23 2.40 -20.92
CA PRO A 345 18.64 1.74 -22.09
C PRO A 345 17.16 1.45 -21.88
N PRO A 346 16.34 1.39 -22.94
CA PRO A 346 15.01 0.79 -22.85
C PRO A 346 15.14 -0.69 -22.53
N PRO A 347 14.07 -1.34 -22.04
CA PRO A 347 14.06 -2.80 -21.88
C PRO A 347 14.25 -3.45 -23.23
N ALA A 348 15.09 -4.47 -23.26
CA ALA A 348 15.26 -5.31 -24.46
C ALA A 348 14.12 -6.33 -24.54
N ILE A 349 13.61 -6.55 -25.75
CA ILE A 349 12.74 -7.69 -26.07
C ILE A 349 13.67 -8.79 -26.49
N GLY A 350 13.60 -9.92 -25.76
CA GLY A 350 14.40 -11.13 -26.05
C GLY A 350 13.81 -11.97 -27.17
#